data_7c8a9787ee199e605ac24c4dba53b598
#
_entry.id   7c8a9787ee199e605ac24c4dba53b598
#
_cell.length_a   1.000
_cell.length_b   1.000
_cell.length_c   1.000
_cell.angle_alpha   90.00
_cell.angle_beta   90.00
_cell.angle_gamma   90.00
#
_symmetry.space_group_name_H-M   'P 1'
#
loop_
_entity.id
_entity.type
_entity.pdbx_description
1 polymer ?
#
loop_
_entity_poly.entity_id
_entity_poly.type
_entity_poly.pdbx_seq_one_letter_code
_entity_poly.pdbx_strand_id
1 'polypeptide(L)'
;MSRENNISYFRKLIYYFKSCEVSPTVDEEDRLWNNIMSEISASRRRRRYELNRWRISLISLGVAAMLSGIVWILQDNNRNELHSLYVAYQAMDVSTHIKSDKVKILTGEQELVSVDNGARIDYTKSDEKLVLGDREVAMPDDAAYHQLVVPNAKHASLVLSDGSVLYVNAGTRVVYPDKFKKDYREIFVDGEVYI
;
A
#
# COMPACT_ATOMS: atom_id res chain seq x y z
N MET A 1 -25.42 14.73 -38.48
CA MET A 1 -26.18 14.18 -39.63
C MET A 1 -27.65 13.83 -39.30
N SER A 2 -28.31 14.45 -38.31
CA SER A 2 -29.67 14.11 -37.86
C SER A 2 -30.68 15.27 -37.85
N ARG A 3 -30.24 16.50 -38.12
CA ARG A 3 -31.16 17.65 -38.14
C ARG A 3 -31.82 17.90 -39.48
N GLU A 4 -31.19 17.55 -40.56
CA GLU A 4 -31.70 17.78 -41.92
C GLU A 4 -32.84 16.79 -42.30
N ASN A 5 -32.77 15.56 -41.80
CA ASN A 5 -33.83 14.58 -42.07
C ASN A 5 -35.16 14.95 -41.40
N ASN A 6 -35.14 15.55 -40.21
CA ASN A 6 -36.37 15.95 -39.52
C ASN A 6 -37.09 17.12 -40.23
N ILE A 7 -36.36 18.05 -40.81
CA ILE A 7 -36.95 19.18 -41.57
C ILE A 7 -37.57 18.72 -42.85
N SER A 8 -37.01 17.71 -43.53
CA SER A 8 -37.56 17.11 -44.73
C SER A 8 -38.90 16.38 -44.47
N TYR A 9 -38.99 15.65 -43.35
CA TYR A 9 -40.24 15.02 -42.91
C TYR A 9 -41.33 16.03 -42.57
N PHE A 10 -41.02 17.10 -41.84
CA PHE A 10 -41.98 18.15 -41.53
C PHE A 10 -42.50 18.86 -42.76
N ARG A 11 -41.66 19.15 -43.78
CA ARG A 11 -42.10 19.74 -45.05
C ARG A 11 -43.03 18.83 -45.83
N LYS A 12 -42.78 17.51 -45.89
CA LYS A 12 -43.64 16.54 -46.53
C LYS A 12 -44.98 16.44 -45.82
N LEU A 13 -45.01 16.47 -44.48
CA LEU A 13 -46.24 16.43 -43.68
C LEU A 13 -47.09 17.70 -43.89
N ILE A 14 -46.50 18.88 -43.92
CA ILE A 14 -47.20 20.14 -44.19
C ILE A 14 -47.73 20.14 -45.62
N TYR A 15 -46.98 19.65 -46.60
CA TYR A 15 -47.44 19.54 -48.00
C TYR A 15 -48.61 18.58 -48.14
N TYR A 16 -48.57 17.44 -47.41
CA TYR A 16 -49.66 16.46 -47.41
C TYR A 16 -50.94 17.01 -46.81
N PHE A 17 -50.85 17.70 -45.68
CA PHE A 17 -52.01 18.35 -45.05
C PHE A 17 -52.57 19.51 -45.89
N LYS A 18 -51.76 20.20 -46.64
CA LYS A 18 -52.18 21.32 -47.48
C LYS A 18 -52.82 20.84 -48.83
N SER A 19 -52.58 19.59 -49.24
CA SER A 19 -53.12 19.00 -50.45
C SER A 19 -54.38 18.16 -50.21
N CYS A 20 -54.73 17.84 -48.98
CA CYS A 20 -55.95 17.17 -48.58
C CYS A 20 -57.00 18.17 -48.19
N GLU A 21 -58.06 18.33 -49.02
CA GLU A 21 -59.24 19.17 -48.70
C GLU A 21 -60.13 18.54 -47.58
N VAL A 22 -59.74 17.42 -47.01
CA VAL A 22 -60.48 16.70 -45.97
C VAL A 22 -59.81 17.01 -44.62
N SER A 23 -60.46 17.79 -43.78
CA SER A 23 -60.01 17.94 -42.40
C SER A 23 -60.14 16.62 -41.68
N PRO A 24 -59.05 16.17 -41.00
CA PRO A 24 -59.09 14.92 -40.24
C PRO A 24 -60.15 14.98 -39.16
N THR A 25 -60.77 13.87 -38.87
CA THR A 25 -61.74 13.77 -37.76
C THR A 25 -60.96 13.88 -36.45
N VAL A 26 -61.59 14.38 -35.39
CA VAL A 26 -60.98 14.59 -34.07
C VAL A 26 -60.29 13.30 -33.57
N ASP A 27 -60.85 12.16 -33.87
CA ASP A 27 -60.29 10.84 -33.51
C ASP A 27 -58.93 10.52 -34.26
N GLU A 28 -58.80 10.98 -35.50
CA GLU A 28 -57.59 10.80 -36.28
C GLU A 28 -56.48 11.75 -35.87
N GLU A 29 -56.80 12.96 -35.46
CA GLU A 29 -55.84 13.88 -34.88
C GLU A 29 -55.27 13.33 -33.55
N ASP A 30 -56.07 12.82 -32.68
CA ASP A 30 -55.63 12.24 -31.41
C ASP A 30 -54.77 11.00 -31.60
N ARG A 31 -55.08 10.14 -32.55
CA ARG A 31 -54.23 8.99 -32.93
C ARG A 31 -52.89 9.40 -33.51
N LEU A 32 -52.84 10.39 -34.34
CA LEU A 32 -51.60 10.95 -34.90
C LEU A 32 -50.72 11.59 -33.82
N TRP A 33 -51.35 12.38 -32.95
CA TRP A 33 -50.63 12.96 -31.80
C TRP A 33 -50.05 11.92 -30.86
N ASN A 34 -50.81 10.90 -30.51
CA ASN A 34 -50.35 9.83 -29.62
C ASN A 34 -49.18 9.03 -30.23
N ASN A 35 -49.25 8.75 -31.57
CA ASN A 35 -48.15 8.08 -32.26
C ASN A 35 -46.87 8.93 -32.32
N ILE A 36 -46.99 10.21 -32.63
CA ILE A 36 -45.85 11.15 -32.65
C ILE A 36 -45.21 11.29 -31.25
N MET A 37 -46.05 11.46 -30.22
CA MET A 37 -45.56 11.58 -28.86
C MET A 37 -44.93 10.31 -28.32
N SER A 38 -45.43 9.14 -28.69
CA SER A 38 -44.87 7.85 -28.34
C SER A 38 -43.47 7.66 -28.97
N GLU A 39 -43.30 8.01 -30.24
CA GLU A 39 -41.99 7.94 -30.93
C GLU A 39 -40.96 8.93 -30.36
N ILE A 40 -41.36 10.17 -30.05
CA ILE A 40 -40.50 11.16 -29.43
C ILE A 40 -40.09 10.71 -28.03
N SER A 41 -41.00 10.16 -27.26
CA SER A 41 -40.73 9.70 -25.90
C SER A 41 -39.80 8.46 -25.89
N ALA A 42 -39.97 7.54 -26.81
CA ALA A 42 -39.13 6.35 -26.97
C ALA A 42 -37.68 6.74 -27.37
N SER A 43 -37.52 7.68 -28.29
CA SER A 43 -36.21 8.15 -28.71
C SER A 43 -35.43 8.88 -27.58
N ARG A 44 -36.16 9.67 -26.76
CA ARG A 44 -35.55 10.33 -25.59
C ARG A 44 -35.15 9.34 -24.50
N ARG A 45 -35.92 8.27 -24.25
CA ARG A 45 -35.56 7.21 -23.30
C ARG A 45 -34.27 6.49 -23.70
N ARG A 46 -34.17 6.03 -24.96
CA ARG A 46 -32.95 5.34 -25.45
C ARG A 46 -31.69 6.17 -25.27
N ARG A 47 -31.74 7.45 -25.60
CA ARG A 47 -30.58 8.35 -25.46
C ARG A 47 -30.15 8.58 -24.01
N ARG A 48 -31.07 8.60 -23.05
CA ARG A 48 -30.77 8.70 -21.62
C ARG A 48 -30.13 7.42 -21.07
N TYR A 49 -30.57 6.25 -21.51
CA TYR A 49 -29.99 4.96 -21.10
C TYR A 49 -28.56 4.79 -21.60
N GLU A 50 -28.25 5.17 -22.81
CA GLU A 50 -26.90 5.11 -23.34
C GLU A 50 -25.93 6.05 -22.60
N LEU A 51 -26.33 7.29 -22.37
CA LEU A 51 -25.53 8.25 -21.63
C LEU A 51 -25.29 7.81 -20.16
N ASN A 52 -26.26 7.20 -19.52
CA ASN A 52 -26.10 6.67 -18.17
C ASN A 52 -25.17 5.45 -18.12
N ARG A 53 -25.24 4.56 -19.09
CA ARG A 53 -24.33 3.40 -19.16
C ARG A 53 -22.87 3.84 -19.31
N TRP A 54 -22.59 4.82 -20.15
CA TRP A 54 -21.26 5.39 -20.31
C TRP A 54 -20.75 6.07 -19.03
N ARG A 55 -21.61 6.80 -18.33
CA ARG A 55 -21.27 7.42 -17.05
C ARG A 55 -20.96 6.38 -15.97
N ILE A 56 -21.75 5.34 -15.88
CA ILE A 56 -21.52 4.25 -14.91
C ILE A 56 -20.23 3.50 -15.23
N SER A 57 -19.92 3.23 -16.50
CA SER A 57 -18.68 2.57 -16.88
C SER A 57 -17.43 3.42 -16.61
N LEU A 58 -17.49 4.75 -16.78
CA LEU A 58 -16.40 5.65 -16.44
C LEU A 58 -16.17 5.73 -14.93
N ILE A 59 -17.24 5.76 -14.13
CA ILE A 59 -17.15 5.76 -12.67
C ILE A 59 -16.55 4.43 -12.17
N SER A 60 -16.98 3.29 -12.71
CA SER A 60 -16.43 1.98 -12.32
C SER A 60 -14.95 1.83 -12.67
N LEU A 61 -14.50 2.38 -13.80
CA LEU A 61 -13.10 2.39 -14.19
C LEU A 61 -12.26 3.26 -13.22
N GLY A 62 -12.78 4.41 -12.82
CA GLY A 62 -12.13 5.30 -11.86
C GLY A 62 -11.98 4.66 -10.47
N VAL A 63 -13.02 3.98 -9.99
CA VAL A 63 -12.96 3.25 -8.70
C VAL A 63 -11.97 2.09 -8.76
N ALA A 64 -11.96 1.31 -9.85
CA ALA A 64 -10.99 0.23 -10.02
C ALA A 64 -9.54 0.74 -10.06
N ALA A 65 -9.29 1.87 -10.73
CA ALA A 65 -7.97 2.51 -10.75
C ALA A 65 -7.53 3.01 -9.37
N MET A 66 -8.44 3.60 -8.59
CA MET A 66 -8.15 4.00 -7.21
C MET A 66 -7.82 2.81 -6.30
N LEU A 67 -8.62 1.74 -6.36
CA LEU A 67 -8.37 0.54 -5.57
C LEU A 67 -7.04 -0.12 -5.94
N SER A 68 -6.71 -0.21 -7.24
CA SER A 68 -5.43 -0.75 -7.68
C SER A 68 -4.25 0.13 -7.24
N GLY A 69 -4.42 1.45 -7.24
CA GLY A 69 -3.42 2.39 -6.74
C GLY A 69 -3.18 2.23 -5.23
N ILE A 70 -4.24 2.07 -4.44
CA ILE A 70 -4.14 1.82 -3.00
C ILE A 70 -3.43 0.49 -2.72
N VAL A 71 -3.81 -0.58 -3.42
CA VAL A 71 -3.16 -1.90 -3.30
C VAL A 71 -1.68 -1.80 -3.68
N TRP A 72 -1.36 -1.08 -4.76
CA TRP A 72 0.02 -0.88 -5.21
C TRP A 72 0.86 -0.13 -4.15
N ILE A 73 0.33 0.96 -3.56
CA ILE A 73 1.00 1.72 -2.50
C ILE A 73 1.22 0.85 -1.25
N LEU A 74 0.21 0.07 -0.84
CA LEU A 74 0.33 -0.82 0.32
C LEU A 74 1.36 -1.94 0.08
N GLN A 75 1.45 -2.43 -1.15
CA GLN A 75 2.38 -3.50 -1.53
C GLN A 75 3.82 -2.98 -1.69
N ASP A 76 3.99 -1.76 -2.20
CA ASP A 76 5.30 -1.13 -2.36
C ASP A 76 5.93 -0.79 -0.99
N ASN A 77 5.12 -0.29 -0.05
CA ASN A 77 5.57 -0.02 1.31
C ASN A 77 6.09 -1.27 2.05
N ASN A 78 5.55 -2.45 1.71
CA ASN A 78 5.98 -3.71 2.32
C ASN A 78 7.28 -4.27 1.69
N ARG A 79 7.58 -3.93 0.42
CA ARG A 79 8.81 -4.38 -0.26
C ARG A 79 10.04 -3.58 0.15
N ASN A 80 9.87 -2.30 0.44
CA ASN A 80 10.98 -1.41 0.75
C ASN A 80 11.66 -1.76 2.09
N GLU A 81 10.99 -2.45 3.00
CA GLU A 81 11.54 -2.81 4.31
C GLU A 81 12.41 -4.07 4.31
N LEU A 82 12.04 -5.09 3.53
CA LEU A 82 12.92 -6.27 3.30
C LEU A 82 14.26 -5.83 2.71
N HIS A 83 14.20 -4.84 1.82
CA HIS A 83 15.40 -4.26 1.25
C HIS A 83 16.22 -3.46 2.27
N SER A 84 15.58 -2.82 3.26
CA SER A 84 16.27 -1.99 4.23
C SER A 84 17.07 -2.78 5.25
N LEU A 85 16.58 -3.94 5.74
CA LEU A 85 17.33 -4.86 6.59
C LEU A 85 18.57 -5.42 5.87
N TYR A 86 18.40 -5.84 4.63
CA TYR A 86 19.50 -6.36 3.81
C TYR A 86 20.52 -5.28 3.46
N VAL A 87 20.06 -4.06 3.16
CA VAL A 87 20.94 -2.90 2.91
C VAL A 87 21.68 -2.50 4.17
N ALA A 88 21.01 -2.46 5.32
CA ALA A 88 21.65 -2.21 6.62
C ALA A 88 22.70 -3.29 6.93
N TYR A 89 22.43 -4.54 6.57
CA TYR A 89 23.42 -5.63 6.68
C TYR A 89 24.63 -5.42 5.76
N GLN A 90 24.41 -5.03 4.50
CA GLN A 90 25.52 -4.82 3.55
C GLN A 90 26.33 -3.55 3.79
N ALA A 91 25.69 -2.49 4.30
CA ALA A 91 26.34 -1.19 4.50
C ALA A 91 27.39 -1.18 5.61
N MET A 92 27.38 -2.19 6.49
CA MET A 92 28.30 -2.23 7.63
C MET A 92 29.46 -3.16 7.38
N ASP A 93 30.68 -2.64 7.37
CA ASP A 93 31.90 -3.43 7.35
C ASP A 93 32.14 -4.09 8.73
N VAL A 94 31.78 -5.36 8.82
CA VAL A 94 31.84 -6.17 10.04
C VAL A 94 33.22 -6.70 10.35
N SER A 95 34.11 -6.74 9.35
CA SER A 95 35.44 -7.34 9.48
C SER A 95 36.25 -6.78 10.62
N THR A 96 36.06 -5.51 10.94
CA THR A 96 36.73 -4.81 12.03
C THR A 96 36.12 -5.14 13.41
N HIS A 97 34.82 -5.40 13.47
CA HIS A 97 34.09 -5.59 14.72
C HIS A 97 34.14 -7.03 15.24
N ILE A 98 34.22 -8.04 14.38
CA ILE A 98 34.39 -9.46 14.75
C ILE A 98 35.74 -9.70 15.44
N LYS A 99 36.75 -8.90 15.13
CA LYS A 99 38.08 -8.96 15.77
C LYS A 99 38.14 -8.21 17.11
N SER A 100 37.05 -7.58 17.53
CA SER A 100 36.95 -6.93 18.83
C SER A 100 37.00 -7.95 19.97
N ASP A 101 37.41 -7.53 21.13
CA ASP A 101 37.36 -8.36 22.35
C ASP A 101 36.03 -8.20 23.14
N LYS A 102 35.13 -7.35 22.70
CA LYS A 102 33.85 -7.08 23.37
C LYS A 102 32.67 -7.26 22.40
N VAL A 103 31.56 -7.71 22.94
CA VAL A 103 30.27 -7.70 22.27
C VAL A 103 29.83 -6.26 22.01
N LYS A 104 29.41 -5.95 20.80
CA LYS A 104 29.06 -4.59 20.40
C LYS A 104 27.64 -4.50 19.90
N ILE A 105 26.99 -3.41 20.24
CA ILE A 105 25.73 -3.00 19.65
C ILE A 105 26.00 -1.77 18.81
N LEU A 106 25.58 -1.84 17.54
CA LEU A 106 25.75 -0.75 16.59
C LEU A 106 24.37 -0.27 16.12
N THR A 107 24.31 1.00 15.83
CA THR A 107 23.16 1.66 15.24
C THR A 107 23.64 2.42 14.02
N GLY A 108 23.20 2.01 12.84
CA GLY A 108 23.84 2.47 11.61
C GLY A 108 25.32 2.07 11.59
N GLU A 109 26.22 3.01 11.30
CA GLU A 109 27.68 2.80 11.31
C GLU A 109 28.32 3.14 12.68
N GLN A 110 27.54 3.59 13.64
CA GLN A 110 28.06 4.04 14.94
C GLN A 110 27.94 2.95 16.00
N GLU A 111 29.01 2.79 16.78
CA GLU A 111 29.00 1.95 17.96
C GLU A 111 28.18 2.64 19.06
N LEU A 112 27.03 2.06 19.42
CA LEU A 112 26.19 2.55 20.50
C LEU A 112 26.81 2.20 21.88
N VAL A 113 27.14 0.93 22.02
CA VAL A 113 27.70 0.43 23.29
C VAL A 113 28.49 -0.85 23.09
N SER A 114 29.51 -1.05 23.88
CA SER A 114 30.22 -2.32 24.03
C SER A 114 29.91 -2.94 25.40
N VAL A 115 29.66 -4.25 25.38
CA VAL A 115 29.31 -5.01 26.59
C VAL A 115 30.23 -6.20 26.79
N ASP A 116 30.29 -6.67 28.03
CA ASP A 116 31.12 -7.81 28.39
C ASP A 116 30.52 -9.15 27.92
N ASN A 117 31.33 -10.17 27.97
CA ASN A 117 30.89 -11.54 27.58
C ASN A 117 29.75 -12.03 28.46
N GLY A 118 28.77 -12.66 27.86
CA GLY A 118 27.58 -13.20 28.55
C GLY A 118 26.55 -12.14 28.90
N ALA A 119 26.67 -10.92 28.39
CA ALA A 119 25.72 -9.85 28.67
C ALA A 119 24.31 -10.19 28.20
N ARG A 120 23.32 -9.81 29.02
CA ARG A 120 21.90 -9.80 28.65
C ARG A 120 21.51 -8.39 28.22
N ILE A 121 21.03 -8.30 26.99
CA ILE A 121 20.61 -7.08 26.32
C ILE A 121 19.08 -7.14 26.24
N ASP A 122 18.38 -6.16 26.81
CA ASP A 122 16.92 -6.22 26.94
C ASP A 122 16.25 -4.98 26.36
N TYR A 123 15.43 -5.18 25.30
CA TYR A 123 14.66 -4.16 24.61
C TYR A 123 13.20 -4.05 25.08
N THR A 124 12.77 -4.84 26.06
CA THR A 124 11.37 -4.84 26.50
C THR A 124 11.05 -3.77 27.53
N LYS A 125 12.06 -3.22 28.20
CA LYS A 125 11.86 -2.40 29.41
C LYS A 125 11.58 -0.93 29.13
N SER A 126 12.00 -0.38 28.01
CA SER A 126 11.76 1.02 27.65
C SER A 126 11.92 1.21 26.14
N ASP A 127 11.08 2.05 25.58
CA ASP A 127 11.15 2.43 24.15
C ASP A 127 12.36 3.35 23.86
N GLU A 128 12.94 3.98 24.87
CA GLU A 128 14.01 4.98 24.73
C GLU A 128 15.35 4.51 25.29
N LYS A 129 15.39 3.37 25.98
CA LYS A 129 16.56 2.91 26.69
C LYS A 129 16.80 1.41 26.55
N LEU A 130 18.02 1.07 26.25
CA LEU A 130 18.52 -0.29 26.26
C LEU A 130 18.99 -0.65 27.66
N VAL A 131 18.53 -1.77 28.20
CA VAL A 131 18.96 -2.27 29.50
C VAL A 131 20.04 -3.34 29.36
N LEU A 132 21.19 -3.08 29.95
CA LEU A 132 22.37 -3.93 29.92
C LEU A 132 22.74 -4.35 31.35
N GLY A 133 22.12 -5.41 31.85
CA GLY A 133 22.24 -5.77 33.28
C GLY A 133 21.71 -4.64 34.18
N ASP A 134 22.59 -3.97 34.92
CA ASP A 134 22.23 -2.83 35.77
C ASP A 134 22.41 -1.45 35.14
N ARG A 135 22.79 -1.41 33.87
CA ARG A 135 23.01 -0.15 33.14
C ARG A 135 21.89 0.13 32.14
N GLU A 136 21.53 1.40 32.03
CA GLU A 136 20.64 1.88 30.97
C GLU A 136 21.43 2.75 30.00
N VAL A 137 21.24 2.52 28.70
CA VAL A 137 21.85 3.29 27.62
C VAL A 137 20.74 3.91 26.81
N ALA A 138 20.79 5.21 26.56
CA ALA A 138 19.81 5.89 25.71
C ALA A 138 19.95 5.41 24.27
N MET A 139 18.82 5.15 23.63
CA MET A 139 18.77 4.78 22.23
C MET A 139 18.56 6.03 21.37
N PRO A 140 19.16 6.11 20.16
CA PRO A 140 18.88 7.18 19.23
C PRO A 140 17.44 7.06 18.70
N ASP A 141 16.70 8.17 18.69
CA ASP A 141 15.29 8.22 18.26
C ASP A 141 15.05 7.89 16.77
N ASP A 142 16.09 7.95 15.94
CA ASP A 142 16.01 7.79 14.49
C ASP A 142 16.51 6.44 13.96
N ALA A 143 16.89 5.54 14.85
CA ALA A 143 17.45 4.26 14.47
C ALA A 143 16.38 3.19 14.21
N ALA A 144 16.06 2.98 12.96
CA ALA A 144 15.11 1.93 12.55
C ALA A 144 15.65 0.50 12.80
N TYR A 145 16.98 0.31 12.80
CA TYR A 145 17.64 -1.00 12.91
C TYR A 145 18.87 -0.95 13.79
N HIS A 146 19.03 -2.02 14.56
CA HIS A 146 20.20 -2.25 15.41
C HIS A 146 20.94 -3.50 14.96
N GLN A 147 22.20 -3.56 15.33
CA GLN A 147 23.05 -4.69 15.03
C GLN A 147 23.79 -5.13 16.27
N LEU A 148 23.68 -6.42 16.61
CA LEU A 148 24.49 -7.07 17.62
C LEU A 148 25.62 -7.83 16.94
N VAL A 149 26.85 -7.56 17.33
CA VAL A 149 28.06 -8.28 16.89
C VAL A 149 28.67 -8.97 18.09
N VAL A 150 28.72 -10.28 18.02
CA VAL A 150 29.34 -11.15 19.04
C VAL A 150 30.66 -11.68 18.48
N PRO A 151 31.81 -11.24 19.00
CA PRO A 151 33.11 -11.69 18.55
C PRO A 151 33.38 -13.17 18.84
N ASN A 152 34.48 -13.69 18.29
CA ASN A 152 34.91 -15.05 18.56
C ASN A 152 35.12 -15.29 20.05
N ALA A 153 34.78 -16.49 20.52
CA ALA A 153 34.88 -16.91 21.91
C ALA A 153 34.01 -16.10 22.91
N LYS A 154 33.01 -15.37 22.42
CA LYS A 154 32.04 -14.64 23.25
C LYS A 154 30.65 -15.16 22.96
N HIS A 155 29.69 -14.82 23.85
CA HIS A 155 28.27 -15.06 23.68
C HIS A 155 27.46 -13.94 24.30
N ALA A 156 26.22 -13.79 23.90
CA ALA A 156 25.29 -12.81 24.44
C ALA A 156 23.85 -13.35 24.40
N SER A 157 22.98 -12.80 25.21
CA SER A 157 21.54 -13.00 25.08
C SER A 157 20.87 -11.67 24.74
N LEU A 158 19.98 -11.73 23.75
CA LEU A 158 19.22 -10.59 23.25
C LEU A 158 17.74 -10.83 23.48
N VAL A 159 17.10 -9.95 24.24
CA VAL A 159 15.65 -9.92 24.40
C VAL A 159 15.10 -8.84 23.51
N LEU A 160 14.36 -9.25 22.49
CA LEU A 160 13.77 -8.36 21.50
C LEU A 160 12.53 -7.63 22.05
N SER A 161 12.06 -6.61 21.33
CA SER A 161 10.93 -5.78 21.77
C SER A 161 9.61 -6.55 21.93
N ASP A 162 9.46 -7.71 21.28
CA ASP A 162 8.29 -8.60 21.44
C ASP A 162 8.43 -9.62 22.58
N GLY A 163 9.56 -9.59 23.30
CA GLY A 163 9.88 -10.52 24.40
C GLY A 163 10.58 -11.82 23.96
N SER A 164 10.79 -12.05 22.67
CA SER A 164 11.58 -13.19 22.17
C SER A 164 13.01 -13.11 22.66
N VAL A 165 13.58 -14.24 23.08
CA VAL A 165 14.94 -14.33 23.60
C VAL A 165 15.82 -15.07 22.63
N LEU A 166 16.85 -14.39 22.14
CA LEU A 166 17.88 -14.96 21.29
C LEU A 166 19.14 -15.22 22.10
N TYR A 167 19.68 -16.43 22.02
CA TYR A 167 21.02 -16.75 22.51
C TYR A 167 21.96 -16.74 21.32
N VAL A 168 22.89 -15.77 21.33
CA VAL A 168 23.78 -15.48 20.20
C VAL A 168 25.16 -16.02 20.49
N ASN A 169 25.63 -16.90 19.62
CA ASN A 169 26.90 -17.59 19.75
C ASN A 169 28.07 -16.77 19.19
N ALA A 170 29.29 -17.26 19.39
CA ALA A 170 30.54 -16.63 18.96
C ALA A 170 30.59 -16.44 17.42
N GLY A 171 31.19 -15.34 16.97
CA GLY A 171 31.35 -15.04 15.55
C GLY A 171 30.05 -14.71 14.85
N THR A 172 28.99 -14.33 15.58
CA THR A 172 27.66 -14.12 15.07
C THR A 172 27.32 -12.65 15.01
N ARG A 173 26.58 -12.28 13.97
CA ARG A 173 26.01 -10.99 13.74
C ARG A 173 24.49 -11.11 13.59
N VAL A 174 23.75 -10.29 14.31
CA VAL A 174 22.28 -10.22 14.23
C VAL A 174 21.86 -8.80 13.93
N VAL A 175 21.08 -8.60 12.87
CA VAL A 175 20.44 -7.33 12.56
C VAL A 175 18.95 -7.45 12.84
N TYR A 176 18.40 -6.52 13.58
CA TYR A 176 17.01 -6.56 14.04
C TYR A 176 16.44 -5.13 14.14
N PRO A 177 15.12 -4.97 13.95
CA PRO A 177 14.48 -3.67 14.10
C PRO A 177 14.35 -3.27 15.58
N ASP A 178 14.27 -1.99 15.85
CA ASP A 178 13.95 -1.47 17.19
C ASP A 178 12.59 -2.01 17.67
N LYS A 179 11.57 -1.95 16.79
CA LYS A 179 10.22 -2.48 17.05
C LYS A 179 9.76 -3.38 15.93
N PHE A 180 9.18 -4.52 16.29
CA PHE A 180 8.53 -5.39 15.32
C PHE A 180 7.17 -4.86 14.88
N LYS A 181 6.83 -5.11 13.64
CA LYS A 181 5.48 -4.89 13.12
C LYS A 181 4.50 -5.92 13.64
N LYS A 182 3.19 -5.60 13.56
CA LYS A 182 2.13 -6.49 14.08
C LYS A 182 2.05 -7.82 13.36
N ASP A 183 2.33 -7.84 12.04
CA ASP A 183 2.01 -8.96 11.16
C ASP A 183 3.18 -9.91 10.93
N TYR A 184 4.42 -9.46 11.13
CA TYR A 184 5.60 -10.30 10.92
C TYR A 184 6.78 -9.85 11.78
N ARG A 185 7.68 -10.80 12.01
CA ARG A 185 8.93 -10.61 12.73
C ARG A 185 10.07 -11.04 11.86
N GLU A 186 11.00 -10.13 11.64
CA GLU A 186 12.12 -10.37 10.76
C GLU A 186 13.41 -9.94 11.43
N ILE A 187 14.38 -10.83 11.41
CA ILE A 187 15.75 -10.58 11.83
C ILE A 187 16.68 -11.16 10.77
N PHE A 188 17.85 -10.59 10.63
CA PHE A 188 18.89 -11.14 9.79
C PHE A 188 20.00 -11.71 10.67
N VAL A 189 20.43 -12.94 10.40
CA VAL A 189 21.46 -13.63 11.18
C VAL A 189 22.55 -14.10 10.26
N ASP A 190 23.79 -13.76 10.61
CA ASP A 190 25.00 -14.28 10.01
C ASP A 190 25.81 -14.95 11.13
N GLY A 191 25.74 -16.27 11.19
CA GLY A 191 26.30 -17.08 12.28
C GLY A 191 25.28 -18.02 12.91
N GLU A 192 25.33 -18.17 14.25
CA GLU A 192 24.53 -19.13 14.99
C GLU A 192 23.76 -18.48 16.14
N VAL A 193 22.44 -18.68 16.13
CA VAL A 193 21.51 -18.26 17.19
C VAL A 193 20.53 -19.38 17.57
N TYR A 194 20.09 -19.35 18.82
CA TYR A 194 19.01 -20.18 19.36
C TYR A 194 17.89 -19.25 19.85
N ILE A 195 16.65 -19.57 19.54
CA ILE A 195 15.45 -18.80 19.89
C ILE A 195 14.59 -19.64 20.82
#